data_84b6ac0bf83752cd806a2238c6e96fc2
#
_entry.id   84b6ac0bf83752cd806a2238c6e96fc2
#
_cell.length_a   1.000
_cell.length_b   1.000
_cell.length_c   1.000
_cell.angle_alpha   90.00
_cell.angle_beta   90.00
_cell.angle_gamma   90.00
#
_symmetry.space_group_name_H-M   'P 1'
#
loop_
_entity.id
_entity.type
_entity.pdbx_description
1 polymer ?
#
loop_
_entity_poly.entity_id
_entity_poly.type
_entity_poly.pdbx_seq_one_letter_code
_entity_poly.pdbx_strand_id
1 'polypeptide(L)' 'MKSDQRLDISGVVIPFSLALCKSTLAQMAAGAVLEIRLRDHDTLQDLLIIVERSGDDVLAWERHDDCNYVWVRKSPGRR' A
#
# COMPACT_ATOMS: atom_id res chain seq x y z
N MET A 1 2.36 8.23 11.37
CA MET A 1 3.35 8.46 10.29
C MET A 1 2.75 9.36 9.23
N LYS A 2 3.55 10.25 8.70
CA LYS A 2 3.09 11.18 7.70
C LYS A 2 3.00 10.52 6.33
N SER A 3 1.95 10.82 5.58
CA SER A 3 1.78 10.28 4.23
C SER A 3 1.48 11.41 3.26
N ASP A 4 1.89 11.23 2.02
CA ASP A 4 1.62 12.18 0.94
C ASP A 4 0.28 11.91 0.29
N GLN A 5 -0.17 10.66 0.35
CA GLN A 5 -1.41 10.24 -0.26
C GLN A 5 -2.01 9.11 0.57
N ARG A 6 -3.33 9.01 0.56
CA ARG A 6 -4.05 7.95 1.27
C ARG A 6 -4.96 7.21 0.32
N LEU A 7 -5.08 5.90 0.56
CA LEU A 7 -5.93 5.04 -0.24
C LEU A 7 -6.67 4.08 0.69
N ASP A 8 -7.99 4.09 0.63
CA ASP A 8 -8.80 3.19 1.44
C ASP A 8 -9.37 2.10 0.53
N ILE A 9 -8.92 0.88 0.73
CA ILE A 9 -9.38 -0.27 -0.05
C ILE A 9 -10.26 -1.21 0.77
N SER A 10 -10.72 -0.74 1.94
CA SER A 10 -11.47 -1.59 2.86
C SER A 10 -12.81 -2.07 2.31
N GLY A 11 -13.36 -1.36 1.34
CA GLY A 11 -14.62 -1.75 0.71
C GLY A 11 -14.48 -2.27 -0.71
N VAL A 12 -13.25 -2.47 -1.17
CA VAL A 12 -12.98 -2.88 -2.54
C VAL A 12 -12.64 -4.37 -2.58
N VAL A 13 -13.27 -5.10 -3.51
CA VAL A 13 -13.05 -6.54 -3.60
C VAL A 13 -11.74 -6.87 -4.28
N ILE A 14 -11.15 -8.01 -3.89
CA ILE A 14 -9.99 -8.59 -4.54
C ILE A 14 -10.45 -9.15 -5.90
N PRO A 15 -9.68 -9.00 -6.98
CA PRO A 15 -8.32 -8.45 -7.04
C PRO A 15 -8.26 -6.95 -7.32
N PHE A 16 -9.39 -6.27 -7.39
CA PHE A 16 -9.42 -4.85 -7.74
C PHE A 16 -8.70 -4.00 -6.70
N SER A 17 -8.81 -4.37 -5.42
CA SER A 17 -8.14 -3.63 -4.35
C SER A 17 -6.62 -3.62 -4.55
N LEU A 18 -6.04 -4.77 -4.91
CA LEU A 18 -4.60 -4.87 -5.12
C LEU A 18 -4.17 -4.15 -6.38
N ALA A 19 -4.98 -4.25 -7.44
CA ALA A 19 -4.70 -3.53 -8.68
C ALA A 19 -4.72 -2.01 -8.45
N LEU A 20 -5.63 -1.55 -7.62
CA LEU A 20 -5.73 -0.13 -7.29
C LEU A 20 -4.50 0.37 -6.54
N CYS A 21 -4.00 -0.43 -5.57
CA CYS A 21 -2.77 -0.10 -4.86
C CYS A 21 -1.59 -0.01 -5.82
N LYS A 22 -1.47 -0.99 -6.69
CA LYS A 22 -0.38 -1.05 -7.65
C LYS A 22 -0.40 0.14 -8.60
N SER A 23 -1.59 0.46 -9.11
CA SER A 23 -1.78 1.60 -10.01
C SER A 23 -1.45 2.92 -9.32
N THR A 24 -1.89 3.08 -8.07
CA THR A 24 -1.63 4.28 -7.31
C THR A 24 -0.13 4.47 -7.09
N LEU A 25 0.56 3.42 -6.68
CA LEU A 25 2.00 3.48 -6.48
C LEU A 25 2.73 3.80 -7.77
N ALA A 26 2.28 3.25 -8.89
CA ALA A 26 2.92 3.48 -10.18
C ALA A 26 2.89 4.95 -10.60
N GLN A 27 1.88 5.69 -10.13
CA GLN A 27 1.70 7.10 -10.50
C GLN A 27 2.33 8.07 -9.51
N MET A 28 2.84 7.57 -8.40
CA MET A 28 3.40 8.43 -7.37
C MET A 28 4.84 8.81 -7.68
N ALA A 29 5.24 9.97 -7.19
CA ALA A 29 6.62 10.42 -7.31
C ALA A 29 7.54 9.58 -6.42
N ALA A 30 8.77 9.42 -6.85
CA ALA A 30 9.79 8.72 -6.05
C ALA A 30 9.91 9.37 -4.67
N GLY A 31 9.97 8.55 -3.65
CA GLY A 31 10.08 9.00 -2.27
C GLY A 31 8.76 9.34 -1.61
N ALA A 32 7.68 9.45 -2.37
CA ALA A 32 6.38 9.73 -1.79
C ALA A 32 5.86 8.54 -0.98
N VAL A 33 5.08 8.82 0.07
CA VAL A 33 4.57 7.82 0.98
C VAL A 33 3.06 7.67 0.79
N LEU A 34 2.62 6.44 0.60
CA LEU A 34 1.22 6.09 0.48
C LEU A 34 0.76 5.37 1.75
N GLU A 35 -0.31 5.87 2.34
CA GLU A 35 -0.97 5.18 3.45
C GLU A 35 -2.14 4.39 2.89
N ILE A 36 -2.15 3.09 3.11
CA ILE A 36 -3.19 2.19 2.63
C ILE A 36 -3.98 1.67 3.82
N ARG A 37 -5.30 1.83 3.77
CA ARG A 37 -6.18 1.32 4.80
C ARG A 37 -6.96 0.12 4.25
N LEU A 38 -6.95 -0.98 4.98
CA LEU A 38 -7.66 -2.19 4.57
C LEU A 38 -8.06 -3.00 5.79
N ARG A 39 -9.07 -3.84 5.65
CA ARG A 39 -9.54 -4.64 6.77
C ARG A 39 -9.09 -6.08 6.70
N ASP A 40 -9.04 -6.63 5.51
CA ASP A 40 -8.82 -8.06 5.33
C ASP A 40 -7.35 -8.43 5.51
N HIS A 41 -7.10 -9.39 6.41
CA HIS A 41 -5.74 -9.81 6.70
C HIS A 41 -5.08 -10.52 5.52
N ASP A 42 -5.85 -11.30 4.77
CA ASP A 42 -5.30 -12.00 3.60
C ASP A 42 -4.89 -11.00 2.53
N THR A 43 -5.70 -9.97 2.34
CA THR A 43 -5.35 -8.89 1.40
C THR A 43 -4.08 -8.17 1.86
N LEU A 44 -3.92 -7.98 3.17
CA LEU A 44 -2.71 -7.38 3.72
C LEU A 44 -1.47 -8.20 3.35
N GLN A 45 -1.54 -9.51 3.51
CA GLN A 45 -0.42 -10.38 3.17
C GLN A 45 -0.06 -10.29 1.70
N ASP A 46 -1.08 -10.31 0.83
CA ASP A 46 -0.86 -10.19 -0.61
C ASP A 46 -0.29 -8.83 -0.98
N LEU A 47 -0.76 -7.77 -0.32
CA LEU A 47 -0.27 -6.43 -0.55
C LEU A 47 1.21 -6.32 -0.22
N LEU A 48 1.63 -6.88 0.92
CA LEU A 48 3.02 -6.83 1.34
C LEU A 48 3.92 -7.53 0.32
N ILE A 49 3.45 -8.66 -0.23
CA ILE A 49 4.21 -9.38 -1.25
C ILE A 49 4.33 -8.54 -2.53
N ILE A 50 3.23 -7.92 -2.95
CA ILE A 50 3.22 -7.10 -4.16
C ILE A 50 4.16 -5.91 -4.03
N VAL A 51 4.12 -5.25 -2.89
CA VAL A 51 4.98 -4.08 -2.64
C VAL A 51 6.44 -4.49 -2.70
N GLU A 52 6.77 -5.61 -2.05
CA GLU A 52 8.14 -6.10 -2.04
C GLU A 52 8.63 -6.42 -3.45
N ARG A 53 7.79 -7.07 -4.25
CA ARG A 53 8.15 -7.42 -5.63
C ARG A 53 8.30 -6.21 -6.53
N SER A 54 7.57 -5.14 -6.23
CA SER A 54 7.66 -3.89 -6.99
C SER A 54 8.92 -3.10 -6.67
N GLY A 55 9.62 -3.48 -5.61
CA GLY A 55 10.80 -2.75 -5.18
C GLY A 55 10.52 -1.53 -4.33
N ASP A 56 9.28 -1.32 -3.95
CA ASP A 56 8.90 -0.24 -3.05
C ASP A 56 9.11 -0.68 -1.60
N ASP A 57 9.18 0.27 -0.68
CA ASP A 57 9.49 -0.02 0.71
C ASP A 57 8.26 0.04 1.60
N VAL A 58 8.02 -1.02 2.35
CA VAL A 58 7.03 -0.99 3.44
C VAL A 58 7.70 -0.35 4.63
N LEU A 59 7.28 0.85 4.99
CA LEU A 59 7.87 1.57 6.11
C LEU A 59 7.34 1.08 7.45
N ALA A 60 6.05 0.75 7.51
CA ALA A 60 5.40 0.29 8.72
C ALA A 60 4.03 -0.27 8.38
N TRP A 61 3.49 -1.09 9.28
CA TRP A 61 2.08 -1.40 9.24
C TRP A 61 1.58 -1.53 10.68
N GLU A 62 0.32 -1.17 10.89
CA GLU A 62 -0.29 -1.17 12.22
C GLU A 62 -1.74 -1.60 12.11
N ARG A 63 -2.29 -2.11 13.21
CA ARG A 63 -3.69 -2.49 13.27
C ARG A 63 -4.39 -1.67 14.34
N HIS A 64 -5.46 -0.97 13.93
CA HIS A 64 -6.26 -0.16 14.85
C HIS A 64 -7.74 -0.37 14.51
N ASP A 65 -8.56 -0.67 15.53
CA ASP A 65 -10.02 -0.74 15.37
C ASP A 65 -10.44 -1.63 14.20
N ASP A 66 -9.87 -2.82 14.12
CA ASP A 66 -10.18 -3.82 13.09
C ASP A 66 -9.76 -3.39 11.69
N CYS A 67 -8.95 -2.36 11.57
CA CYS A 67 -8.38 -1.93 10.30
C CYS A 67 -6.87 -2.05 10.34
N ASN A 68 -6.31 -2.41 9.20
CA ASN A 68 -4.86 -2.43 9.02
C ASN A 68 -4.47 -1.18 8.25
N TYR A 69 -3.34 -0.60 8.63
CA TYR A 69 -2.78 0.58 7.96
C TYR A 69 -1.37 0.22 7.53
N VAL A 70 -1.05 0.46 6.27
CA VAL A 70 0.27 0.16 5.72
C VAL A 70 0.82 1.43 5.10
N TRP A 71 2.07 1.75 5.41
CA TRP A 71 2.76 2.90 4.83
C TRP A 71 3.83 2.39 3.89
N VAL A 72 3.73 2.79 2.63
CA VAL A 72 4.62 2.35 1.57
C VAL A 72 5.30 3.56 0.95
N ARG A 73 6.62 3.52 0.85
CA ARG A 73 7.37 4.58 0.18
C ARG A 73 7.68 4.13 -1.24
N LYS A 74 7.31 4.96 -2.21
CA LYS A 74 7.60 4.70 -3.61
C LYS A 74 9.11 4.72 -3.83
N SER A 75 9.63 3.65 -4.43
CA SER A 75 11.06 3.56 -4.71
C SER A 75 11.46 4.62 -5.75
N PRO A 76 12.74 5.02 -5.75
CA PRO A 76 13.22 5.98 -6.74
C PRO A 76 13.30 5.41 -8.16
N GLY A 77 12.93 4.15 -8.34
CA GLY A 77 13.08 3.49 -9.62
C GLY A 77 14.50 3.03 -9.84
N ARG A 78 14.70 2.21 -10.83
CA ARG A 78 16.00 1.70 -11.06
C ARG A 78 16.31 1.77 -12.45
N ARG A 79 16.96 1.88 -12.64
CA ARG A 79 17.15 1.90 -13.94
C ARG A 79 17.97 1.49 -14.34
#